data_07b55e5ad2bbae6937c3c5725f23f411
#
_entry.id   07b55e5ad2bbae6937c3c5725f23f411
#
_cell.length_a   1.000
_cell.length_b   1.000
_cell.length_c   1.000
_cell.angle_alpha   90.00
_cell.angle_beta   90.00
_cell.angle_gamma   90.00
#
_symmetry.space_group_name_H-M   'P 1'
#
loop_
_entity.id
_entity.type
_entity.pdbx_description
1 polymer ?
#
loop_
_entity_poly.entity_id
_entity_poly.type
_entity_poly.pdbx_seq_one_letter_code
_entity_poly.pdbx_strand_id
1 'polypeptide(L)'
;MHYLLPNIEMRLDISTKNGRPINIHLLVNPEIVEELDSLFFSRLKFRFRDNIYDCTRSGLIRLGRADQSEVSDDVAAFRRGIRLFKLDVDQLSTVLKENKELRDNVFVAVPNETNSGGSGLQDSSLRAVRENLYRLADIIFSGNPKDRNYFAGKGVDPPETIKEKYRSLKPCVNGCDAHSLDQVMQPALDRFTWIKANPSFEGLRQILYEPLDRVWIGPNPPEGKNGYQVIRRVRFKDTCGDFGGDWIWLNPNLNTIIGGKSSGKSLLLYHIAKTIDPEMVGRLNEDKKGQLTYSFEDDPAFDFEVEWADGTTVSLKDSARSTTRPITYVPQMYINSLAENRRDELDRLIERTIIENYEEFRMSIPIE
;
A
#
# COMPACT_ATOMS: atom_id res chain seq x y z
N MET A 1 6.02 11.18 -10.93
CA MET A 1 6.98 10.06 -10.87
C MET A 1 6.22 8.81 -11.27
N HIS A 2 6.70 8.03 -12.24
CA HIS A 2 6.09 6.76 -12.65
C HIS A 2 6.95 5.63 -12.11
N TYR A 3 6.30 4.59 -11.55
CA TYR A 3 6.96 3.37 -11.10
C TYR A 3 6.41 2.21 -11.92
N LEU A 4 7.27 1.51 -12.64
CA LEU A 4 6.90 0.39 -13.49
C LEU A 4 7.25 -0.91 -12.80
N LEU A 5 6.29 -1.81 -12.72
CA LEU A 5 6.46 -3.17 -12.23
C LEU A 5 6.39 -4.15 -13.41
N PRO A 6 7.42 -4.95 -13.66
CA PRO A 6 7.33 -6.06 -14.59
C PRO A 6 6.24 -7.04 -14.16
N ASN A 7 5.41 -7.47 -15.10
CA ASN A 7 4.36 -8.45 -14.90
C ASN A 7 4.61 -9.68 -15.78
N ILE A 8 4.83 -10.83 -15.17
CA ILE A 8 4.94 -12.11 -15.86
C ILE A 8 3.56 -12.76 -15.82
N GLU A 9 2.91 -12.84 -16.99
CA GLU A 9 1.67 -13.58 -17.14
C GLU A 9 1.93 -14.98 -17.65
N MET A 10 1.46 -15.98 -16.95
CA MET A 10 1.61 -17.39 -17.33
C MET A 10 0.26 -18.10 -17.33
N ARG A 11 0.09 -18.98 -18.30
CA ARG A 11 -1.08 -19.86 -18.38
C ARG A 11 -0.81 -21.14 -17.61
N LEU A 12 -1.77 -21.50 -16.76
CA LEU A 12 -1.73 -22.78 -16.05
C LEU A 12 -2.05 -23.95 -16.99
N ASP A 13 -1.60 -25.13 -16.65
CA ASP A 13 -1.93 -26.38 -17.34
C ASP A 13 -3.35 -26.88 -17.02
N ILE A 14 -4.11 -26.07 -16.33
CA ILE A 14 -5.52 -26.27 -15.94
C ILE A 14 -6.38 -25.37 -16.78
N SER A 15 -7.50 -25.90 -17.24
CA SER A 15 -8.52 -25.15 -17.99
C SER A 15 -9.92 -25.39 -17.43
N THR A 16 -10.83 -24.47 -17.73
CA THR A 16 -12.26 -24.63 -17.42
C THR A 16 -12.89 -25.74 -18.27
N LYS A 17 -14.12 -26.13 -17.92
CA LYS A 17 -14.94 -27.06 -18.73
C LYS A 17 -15.06 -26.64 -20.20
N ASN A 18 -15.02 -25.34 -20.47
CA ASN A 18 -15.13 -24.79 -21.82
C ASN A 18 -13.74 -24.54 -22.46
N GLY A 19 -12.67 -25.12 -21.93
CA GLY A 19 -11.31 -24.99 -22.47
C GLY A 19 -10.69 -23.59 -22.28
N ARG A 20 -11.26 -22.69 -21.45
CA ARG A 20 -10.66 -21.39 -21.17
C ARG A 20 -9.42 -21.56 -20.29
N PRO A 21 -8.30 -20.94 -20.60
CA PRO A 21 -7.11 -21.01 -19.78
C PRO A 21 -7.32 -20.25 -18.47
N ILE A 22 -6.55 -20.62 -17.46
CA ILE A 22 -6.42 -19.88 -16.21
C ILE A 22 -5.06 -19.22 -16.23
N ASN A 23 -5.02 -17.92 -16.03
CA ASN A 23 -3.78 -17.16 -15.97
C ASN A 23 -3.40 -16.90 -14.50
N ILE A 24 -2.10 -16.79 -14.28
CA ILE A 24 -1.49 -16.34 -13.04
C ILE A 24 -0.45 -15.29 -13.37
N HIS A 25 -0.30 -14.31 -12.51
CA HIS A 25 0.59 -13.19 -12.70
C HIS A 25 1.62 -13.13 -11.57
N LEU A 26 2.85 -12.79 -11.91
CA LEU A 26 3.88 -12.45 -10.94
C LEU A 26 4.28 -10.99 -11.18
N LEU A 27 4.00 -10.13 -10.21
CA LEU A 27 4.49 -8.76 -10.19
C LEU A 27 5.89 -8.78 -9.57
N VAL A 28 6.88 -8.39 -10.33
CA VAL A 28 8.29 -8.58 -10.00
C VAL A 28 8.91 -7.27 -9.53
N ASN A 29 9.74 -7.34 -8.48
CA ASN A 29 10.62 -6.22 -8.13
C ASN A 29 11.59 -5.95 -9.29
N PRO A 30 11.64 -4.71 -9.83
CA PRO A 30 12.55 -4.37 -10.91
C PRO A 30 14.02 -4.71 -10.65
N GLU A 31 14.43 -4.75 -9.38
CA GLU A 31 15.83 -5.03 -9.00
C GLU A 31 16.32 -6.43 -9.38
N ILE A 32 15.40 -7.42 -9.47
CA ILE A 32 15.80 -8.82 -9.78
C ILE A 32 15.47 -9.24 -11.22
N VAL A 33 15.09 -8.33 -12.09
CA VAL A 33 14.65 -8.66 -13.47
C VAL A 33 15.72 -9.41 -14.25
N GLU A 34 16.97 -8.98 -14.14
CA GLU A 34 18.11 -9.60 -14.83
C GLU A 34 18.42 -11.03 -14.34
N GLU A 35 17.96 -11.37 -13.15
CA GLU A 35 18.21 -12.68 -12.52
C GLU A 35 17.06 -13.68 -12.73
N LEU A 36 15.94 -13.26 -13.32
CA LEU A 36 14.76 -14.11 -13.50
C LEU A 36 15.02 -15.38 -14.27
N ASP A 37 15.94 -15.39 -15.22
CA ASP A 37 16.30 -16.61 -15.96
C ASP A 37 16.85 -17.69 -15.00
N SER A 38 17.71 -17.32 -14.08
CA SER A 38 18.33 -18.23 -13.10
C SER A 38 17.42 -18.53 -11.91
N LEU A 39 16.73 -17.51 -11.38
CA LEU A 39 15.90 -17.64 -10.18
C LEU A 39 14.57 -18.34 -10.46
N PHE A 40 14.02 -18.17 -11.67
CA PHE A 40 12.65 -18.57 -11.97
C PHE A 40 12.52 -19.41 -13.25
N PHE A 41 12.79 -18.86 -14.44
CA PHE A 41 12.45 -19.49 -15.70
C PHE A 41 13.17 -20.82 -15.95
N SER A 42 14.43 -20.95 -15.59
CA SER A 42 15.20 -22.19 -15.75
C SER A 42 14.68 -23.33 -14.86
N ARG A 43 13.98 -23.00 -13.77
CA ARG A 43 13.45 -23.98 -12.81
C ARG A 43 12.09 -24.53 -13.22
N LEU A 44 11.35 -23.80 -14.08
CA LEU A 44 10.06 -24.25 -14.58
C LEU A 44 10.25 -25.28 -15.69
N LYS A 45 9.51 -26.38 -15.61
CA LYS A 45 9.57 -27.50 -16.55
C LYS A 45 8.19 -27.80 -17.11
N PHE A 46 8.14 -28.03 -18.40
CA PHE A 46 6.94 -28.42 -19.11
C PHE A 46 7.20 -29.67 -19.93
N ARG A 47 6.37 -30.69 -19.78
CA ARG A 47 6.45 -31.91 -20.56
C ARG A 47 5.61 -31.78 -21.83
N PHE A 48 6.23 -31.96 -22.96
CA PHE A 48 5.55 -32.03 -24.24
C PHE A 48 6.01 -33.27 -25.01
N ARG A 49 5.07 -34.16 -25.33
CA ARG A 49 5.36 -35.51 -25.82
C ARG A 49 6.31 -36.22 -24.83
N ASP A 50 7.40 -36.81 -25.31
CA ASP A 50 8.36 -37.56 -24.49
C ASP A 50 9.49 -36.70 -23.91
N ASN A 51 9.47 -35.38 -24.15
CA ASN A 51 10.56 -34.48 -23.76
C ASN A 51 10.11 -33.48 -22.70
N ILE A 52 11.10 -32.99 -21.92
CA ILE A 52 10.93 -31.93 -20.92
C ILE A 52 11.67 -30.69 -21.43
N TYR A 53 10.98 -29.55 -21.34
CA TYR A 53 11.47 -28.25 -21.75
C TYR A 53 11.42 -27.29 -20.56
N ASP A 54 12.44 -26.44 -20.40
CA ASP A 54 12.44 -25.35 -19.44
C ASP A 54 11.84 -24.09 -20.04
N CYS A 55 11.50 -23.13 -19.18
CA CYS A 55 10.90 -21.86 -19.59
C CYS A 55 11.93 -20.79 -20.02
N THR A 56 13.20 -21.18 -20.22
CA THR A 56 14.21 -20.28 -20.76
C THR A 56 13.99 -20.02 -22.25
N ARG A 57 14.61 -18.95 -22.77
CA ARG A 57 14.52 -18.63 -24.20
C ARG A 57 14.91 -19.82 -25.07
N SER A 58 16.00 -20.49 -24.74
CA SER A 58 16.48 -21.67 -25.49
C SER A 58 15.54 -22.88 -25.37
N GLY A 59 14.99 -23.11 -24.18
CA GLY A 59 14.01 -24.17 -23.94
C GLY A 59 12.73 -23.95 -24.72
N LEU A 60 12.23 -22.71 -24.73
CA LEU A 60 11.02 -22.33 -25.46
C LEU A 60 11.20 -22.40 -26.98
N ILE A 61 12.36 -22.03 -27.51
CA ILE A 61 12.69 -22.25 -28.95
C ILE A 61 12.65 -23.73 -29.29
N ARG A 62 13.28 -24.59 -28.48
CA ARG A 62 13.25 -26.05 -28.68
C ARG A 62 11.82 -26.61 -28.62
N LEU A 63 11.01 -26.14 -27.66
CA LEU A 63 9.61 -26.52 -27.54
C LEU A 63 8.79 -26.12 -28.78
N GLY A 64 8.97 -24.90 -29.28
CA GLY A 64 8.28 -24.43 -30.48
C GLY A 64 8.62 -25.25 -31.73
N ARG A 65 9.89 -25.63 -31.90
CA ARG A 65 10.34 -26.51 -32.99
C ARG A 65 9.85 -27.93 -32.82
N ALA A 66 9.75 -28.46 -31.61
CA ALA A 66 9.22 -29.79 -31.36
C ALA A 66 7.73 -29.93 -31.72
N ASP A 67 6.97 -28.82 -31.64
CA ASP A 67 5.58 -28.83 -32.08
C ASP A 67 5.44 -28.72 -33.59
N GLN A 68 6.26 -27.88 -34.23
CA GLN A 68 6.24 -27.69 -35.67
C GLN A 68 7.68 -27.61 -36.20
N SER A 69 8.16 -28.73 -36.78
CA SER A 69 9.55 -28.91 -37.21
C SER A 69 9.98 -27.98 -38.37
N GLU A 70 9.02 -27.46 -39.14
CA GLU A 70 9.27 -26.56 -40.27
C GLU A 70 9.61 -25.12 -39.87
N VAL A 71 9.47 -24.75 -38.57
CA VAL A 71 9.80 -23.41 -38.11
C VAL A 71 11.30 -23.25 -37.98
N SER A 72 11.92 -22.68 -39.00
CA SER A 72 13.37 -22.42 -39.05
C SER A 72 13.78 -21.16 -38.25
N ASP A 73 12.91 -20.14 -38.23
CA ASP A 73 13.17 -18.88 -37.52
C ASP A 73 13.04 -19.01 -36.01
N ASP A 74 14.06 -18.55 -35.28
CA ASP A 74 14.11 -18.60 -33.82
C ASP A 74 13.02 -17.76 -33.16
N VAL A 75 12.64 -16.62 -33.73
CA VAL A 75 11.62 -15.74 -33.19
C VAL A 75 10.25 -16.39 -33.29
N ALA A 76 9.95 -16.99 -34.43
CA ALA A 76 8.70 -17.72 -34.65
C ALA A 76 8.62 -18.97 -33.75
N ALA A 77 9.73 -19.73 -33.62
CA ALA A 77 9.81 -20.86 -32.70
C ALA A 77 9.63 -20.43 -31.24
N PHE A 78 10.27 -19.37 -30.83
CA PHE A 78 10.13 -18.81 -29.47
C PHE A 78 8.68 -18.41 -29.15
N ARG A 79 8.04 -17.63 -30.04
CA ARG A 79 6.63 -17.24 -29.89
C ARG A 79 5.70 -18.46 -29.79
N ARG A 80 5.98 -19.51 -30.55
CA ARG A 80 5.22 -20.77 -30.50
C ARG A 80 5.43 -21.48 -29.17
N GLY A 81 6.68 -21.59 -28.71
CA GLY A 81 7.02 -22.18 -27.41
C GLY A 81 6.35 -21.50 -26.25
N ILE A 82 6.30 -20.15 -26.24
CA ILE A 82 5.55 -19.37 -25.23
C ILE A 82 4.07 -19.75 -25.21
N ARG A 83 3.44 -19.92 -26.38
CA ARG A 83 2.02 -20.30 -26.46
C ARG A 83 1.72 -21.71 -25.97
N LEU A 84 2.68 -22.61 -26.13
CA LEU A 84 2.56 -24.02 -25.75
C LEU A 84 2.86 -24.25 -24.28
N PHE A 85 3.85 -23.55 -23.75
CA PHE A 85 4.27 -23.72 -22.36
C PHE A 85 3.11 -23.47 -21.41
N LYS A 86 2.88 -24.42 -20.50
CA LYS A 86 1.90 -24.30 -19.42
C LYS A 86 2.59 -24.47 -18.08
N LEU A 87 2.17 -23.71 -17.10
CA LEU A 87 2.72 -23.73 -15.77
C LEU A 87 1.90 -24.68 -14.89
N ASP A 88 2.58 -25.59 -14.23
CA ASP A 88 2.02 -26.39 -13.15
C ASP A 88 2.02 -25.59 -11.84
N VAL A 89 0.89 -25.58 -11.12
CA VAL A 89 0.71 -24.80 -9.89
C VAL A 89 1.59 -25.30 -8.75
N ASP A 90 1.76 -26.63 -8.63
CA ASP A 90 2.57 -27.21 -7.57
C ASP A 90 4.05 -26.94 -7.81
N GLN A 91 4.46 -26.94 -9.07
CA GLN A 91 5.81 -26.53 -9.47
C GLN A 91 6.08 -25.04 -9.13
N LEU A 92 5.15 -24.13 -9.45
CA LEU A 92 5.27 -22.74 -9.05
C LEU A 92 5.39 -22.60 -7.53
N SER A 93 4.51 -23.29 -6.79
CA SER A 93 4.55 -23.26 -5.31
C SER A 93 5.89 -23.75 -4.76
N THR A 94 6.46 -24.79 -5.38
CA THR A 94 7.75 -25.36 -4.98
C THR A 94 8.88 -24.38 -5.25
N VAL A 95 8.94 -23.79 -6.46
CA VAL A 95 9.99 -22.82 -6.83
C VAL A 95 9.96 -21.60 -5.91
N LEU A 96 8.77 -21.10 -5.57
CA LEU A 96 8.63 -19.97 -4.65
C LEU A 96 9.00 -20.31 -3.20
N LYS A 97 8.78 -21.56 -2.76
CA LYS A 97 9.17 -22.01 -1.40
C LYS A 97 10.66 -22.24 -1.26
N GLU A 98 11.29 -22.81 -2.29
CA GLU A 98 12.70 -23.16 -2.27
C GLU A 98 13.62 -21.97 -2.52
N ASN A 99 13.11 -20.91 -3.14
CA ASN A 99 13.88 -19.72 -3.46
C ASN A 99 13.33 -18.50 -2.69
N LYS A 100 13.94 -18.22 -1.53
CA LYS A 100 13.56 -17.10 -0.69
C LYS A 100 13.75 -15.75 -1.38
N GLU A 101 14.85 -15.59 -2.11
CA GLU A 101 15.15 -14.36 -2.85
C GLU A 101 14.07 -14.04 -3.87
N LEU A 102 13.67 -15.02 -4.68
CA LEU A 102 12.55 -14.88 -5.60
C LEU A 102 11.25 -14.55 -4.83
N ARG A 103 10.96 -15.32 -3.77
CA ARG A 103 9.71 -15.15 -3.01
C ARG A 103 9.59 -13.75 -2.39
N ASP A 104 10.68 -13.22 -1.89
CA ASP A 104 10.70 -11.88 -1.28
C ASP A 104 10.58 -10.75 -2.33
N ASN A 105 10.83 -11.04 -3.60
CA ASN A 105 10.84 -10.07 -4.70
C ASN A 105 9.73 -10.26 -5.74
N VAL A 106 8.71 -11.06 -5.43
CA VAL A 106 7.53 -11.22 -6.30
C VAL A 106 6.23 -11.18 -5.51
N PHE A 107 5.16 -10.67 -6.12
CA PHE A 107 3.79 -10.87 -5.66
C PHE A 107 3.05 -11.75 -6.65
N VAL A 108 2.43 -12.79 -6.14
CA VAL A 108 1.55 -13.65 -6.94
C VAL A 108 0.17 -13.01 -7.00
N ALA A 109 -0.31 -12.71 -8.21
CA ALA A 109 -1.65 -12.17 -8.42
C ALA A 109 -2.49 -13.14 -9.25
N VAL A 110 -3.75 -13.32 -8.85
CA VAL A 110 -4.69 -14.26 -9.46
C VAL A 110 -5.94 -13.51 -9.88
N PRO A 111 -6.33 -13.57 -11.17
CA PRO A 111 -7.57 -12.98 -11.66
C PRO A 111 -8.81 -13.68 -11.08
N ASN A 112 -9.81 -12.89 -10.66
CA ASN A 112 -11.09 -13.40 -10.14
C ASN A 112 -12.31 -12.93 -10.95
N GLU A 113 -12.11 -12.34 -12.12
CA GLU A 113 -13.21 -11.84 -12.93
C GLU A 113 -13.80 -12.93 -13.86
N THR A 114 -15.11 -12.89 -14.01
CA THR A 114 -15.84 -13.81 -14.90
C THR A 114 -15.82 -13.40 -16.37
N ASN A 115 -15.55 -12.11 -16.67
CA ASN A 115 -15.82 -11.50 -17.97
C ASN A 115 -14.59 -10.86 -18.66
N SER A 116 -13.46 -10.71 -17.98
CA SER A 116 -12.25 -10.15 -18.58
C SER A 116 -11.32 -11.25 -19.09
N GLY A 117 -11.24 -11.35 -20.38
CA GLY A 117 -10.09 -11.85 -21.15
C GLY A 117 -9.52 -13.23 -20.89
N GLY A 118 -9.99 -14.04 -19.95
CA GLY A 118 -9.40 -15.36 -19.93
C GLY A 118 -9.32 -16.14 -18.64
N SER A 119 -9.59 -15.59 -17.48
CA SER A 119 -9.53 -16.42 -16.29
C SER A 119 -10.89 -17.06 -16.00
N GLY A 120 -11.03 -18.34 -16.32
CA GLY A 120 -12.21 -19.14 -15.97
C GLY A 120 -12.26 -19.60 -14.52
N LEU A 121 -11.57 -18.94 -13.60
CA LEU A 121 -11.41 -19.38 -12.22
C LEU A 121 -12.74 -19.50 -11.44
N GLN A 122 -13.78 -18.77 -11.86
CA GLN A 122 -15.12 -18.85 -11.27
C GLN A 122 -15.94 -20.10 -11.69
N ASP A 123 -15.40 -20.95 -12.56
CA ASP A 123 -16.02 -22.21 -12.90
C ASP A 123 -16.19 -23.10 -11.66
N SER A 124 -17.41 -23.58 -11.43
CA SER A 124 -17.75 -24.42 -10.25
C SER A 124 -16.95 -25.71 -10.18
N SER A 125 -16.52 -26.26 -11.33
CA SER A 125 -15.68 -27.48 -11.40
C SER A 125 -14.27 -27.27 -10.85
N LEU A 126 -13.83 -26.03 -10.71
CA LEU A 126 -12.48 -25.65 -10.28
C LEU A 126 -12.40 -25.21 -8.82
N ARG A 127 -13.38 -25.53 -7.99
CA ARG A 127 -13.45 -25.06 -6.60
C ARG A 127 -12.17 -25.36 -5.80
N ALA A 128 -11.68 -26.58 -5.83
CA ALA A 128 -10.49 -26.98 -5.08
C ALA A 128 -9.22 -26.28 -5.64
N VAL A 129 -9.11 -26.19 -6.96
CA VAL A 129 -8.02 -25.47 -7.62
C VAL A 129 -8.05 -23.99 -7.25
N ARG A 130 -9.21 -23.38 -7.28
CA ARG A 130 -9.42 -21.98 -6.92
C ARG A 130 -8.98 -21.68 -5.49
N GLU A 131 -9.35 -22.53 -4.53
CA GLU A 131 -8.92 -22.40 -3.15
C GLU A 131 -7.38 -22.47 -3.03
N ASN A 132 -6.73 -23.40 -3.73
CA ASN A 132 -5.28 -23.50 -3.74
C ASN A 132 -4.62 -22.26 -4.36
N LEU A 133 -5.15 -21.74 -5.46
CA LEU A 133 -4.66 -20.53 -6.09
C LEU A 133 -4.81 -19.30 -5.18
N TYR A 134 -5.94 -19.15 -4.50
CA TYR A 134 -6.12 -18.05 -3.53
C TYR A 134 -5.20 -18.19 -2.32
N ARG A 135 -4.86 -19.41 -1.90
CA ARG A 135 -3.86 -19.64 -0.84
C ARG A 135 -2.44 -19.25 -1.28
N LEU A 136 -2.12 -19.42 -2.55
CA LEU A 136 -0.83 -19.04 -3.14
C LEU A 136 -0.75 -17.55 -3.43
N ALA A 137 -1.88 -16.93 -3.81
CA ALA A 137 -1.94 -15.52 -4.20
C ALA A 137 -1.63 -14.58 -3.04
N ASP A 138 -0.93 -13.49 -3.34
CA ASP A 138 -0.78 -12.32 -2.50
C ASP A 138 -1.85 -11.28 -2.81
N ILE A 139 -2.22 -11.16 -4.09
CA ILE A 139 -3.12 -10.13 -4.62
C ILE A 139 -4.20 -10.80 -5.47
N ILE A 140 -5.40 -10.25 -5.47
CA ILE A 140 -6.49 -10.65 -6.36
C ILE A 140 -6.69 -9.58 -7.43
N PHE A 141 -6.63 -9.96 -8.70
CA PHE A 141 -7.02 -9.08 -9.79
C PHE A 141 -8.54 -9.11 -9.94
N SER A 142 -9.19 -8.08 -9.43
CA SER A 142 -10.63 -7.87 -9.55
C SER A 142 -11.01 -6.42 -9.28
N GLY A 143 -11.79 -5.82 -10.16
CA GLY A 143 -12.44 -4.52 -9.96
C GLY A 143 -13.82 -4.64 -9.29
N ASN A 144 -14.28 -5.83 -8.92
CA ASN A 144 -15.59 -6.04 -8.36
C ASN A 144 -15.63 -5.69 -6.86
N PRO A 145 -16.50 -4.75 -6.41
CA PRO A 145 -16.62 -4.39 -5.01
C PRO A 145 -17.01 -5.57 -4.09
N LYS A 146 -17.75 -6.55 -4.60
CA LYS A 146 -18.13 -7.75 -3.83
C LYS A 146 -16.91 -8.62 -3.53
N ASP A 147 -15.99 -8.76 -4.47
CA ASP A 147 -14.75 -9.51 -4.28
C ASP A 147 -13.85 -8.81 -3.25
N ARG A 148 -13.73 -7.48 -3.37
CA ARG A 148 -12.99 -6.67 -2.41
C ARG A 148 -13.50 -6.89 -0.98
N ASN A 149 -14.81 -6.82 -0.79
CA ASN A 149 -15.42 -7.06 0.51
C ASN A 149 -15.21 -8.51 0.99
N TYR A 150 -15.37 -9.49 0.10
CA TYR A 150 -15.18 -10.90 0.44
C TYR A 150 -13.75 -11.19 0.90
N PHE A 151 -12.75 -10.84 0.09
CA PHE A 151 -11.34 -11.13 0.40
C PHE A 151 -10.78 -10.30 1.57
N ALA A 152 -11.47 -9.24 1.92
CA ALA A 152 -11.17 -8.43 3.10
C ALA A 152 -11.92 -8.86 4.36
N GLY A 153 -12.75 -9.92 4.27
CA GLY A 153 -13.51 -10.43 5.41
C GLY A 153 -14.69 -9.56 5.83
N LYS A 154 -15.16 -8.67 4.94
CA LYS A 154 -16.39 -7.86 5.13
C LYS A 154 -17.59 -8.43 4.36
N GLY A 155 -17.46 -9.63 3.80
CA GLY A 155 -18.52 -10.33 3.08
C GLY A 155 -19.22 -11.39 3.93
N VAL A 156 -19.52 -12.53 3.31
CA VAL A 156 -20.18 -13.67 3.96
C VAL A 156 -19.26 -14.31 5.01
N ASP A 157 -17.97 -14.36 4.73
CA ASP A 157 -16.97 -14.93 5.64
C ASP A 157 -16.26 -13.78 6.41
N PRO A 158 -16.14 -13.88 7.74
CA PRO A 158 -15.39 -12.91 8.55
C PRO A 158 -13.88 -13.02 8.31
N PRO A 159 -13.07 -12.02 8.75
CA PRO A 159 -11.63 -11.99 8.52
C PRO A 159 -10.88 -13.25 8.92
N GLU A 160 -11.25 -13.86 10.05
CA GLU A 160 -10.62 -15.08 10.59
C GLU A 160 -10.85 -16.26 9.63
N THR A 161 -12.06 -16.42 9.12
CA THR A 161 -12.40 -17.48 8.16
C THR A 161 -11.65 -17.29 6.84
N ILE A 162 -11.50 -16.06 6.35
CA ILE A 162 -10.70 -15.77 5.15
C ILE A 162 -9.22 -16.12 5.37
N LYS A 163 -8.66 -15.75 6.53
CA LYS A 163 -7.28 -16.09 6.89
C LYS A 163 -7.07 -17.60 7.01
N GLU A 164 -8.03 -18.34 7.58
CA GLU A 164 -7.98 -19.80 7.67
C GLU A 164 -8.02 -20.44 6.28
N LYS A 165 -8.95 -20.02 5.42
CA LYS A 165 -9.08 -20.51 4.05
C LYS A 165 -7.89 -20.17 3.17
N TYR A 166 -7.41 -18.92 3.20
CA TYR A 166 -6.47 -18.36 2.22
C TYR A 166 -5.16 -17.83 2.83
N ARG A 167 -4.91 -18.07 4.13
CA ARG A 167 -3.72 -17.67 4.92
C ARG A 167 -3.66 -16.20 5.29
N SER A 168 -4.27 -15.30 4.51
CA SER A 168 -4.29 -13.86 4.76
C SER A 168 -5.53 -13.24 4.14
N LEU A 169 -5.89 -12.04 4.55
CA LEU A 169 -6.76 -11.18 3.77
C LEU A 169 -6.04 -10.83 2.45
N LYS A 170 -6.81 -10.57 1.39
CA LYS A 170 -6.23 -10.29 0.07
C LYS A 170 -6.65 -8.90 -0.42
N PRO A 171 -5.71 -8.04 -0.80
CA PRO A 171 -6.05 -6.83 -1.54
C PRO A 171 -6.58 -7.19 -2.93
N CYS A 172 -7.63 -6.50 -3.35
CA CYS A 172 -8.09 -6.55 -4.73
C CYS A 172 -7.54 -5.34 -5.48
N VAL A 173 -6.94 -5.56 -6.63
CA VAL A 173 -6.48 -4.51 -7.54
C VAL A 173 -7.08 -4.71 -8.93
N ASN A 174 -7.29 -3.63 -9.65
CA ASN A 174 -7.86 -3.63 -10.99
C ASN A 174 -6.94 -2.90 -11.96
N GLY A 175 -6.86 -3.38 -13.19
CA GLY A 175 -6.13 -2.77 -14.28
C GLY A 175 -7.01 -2.49 -15.49
N CYS A 176 -6.43 -1.96 -16.55
CA CYS A 176 -7.16 -1.63 -17.78
C CYS A 176 -7.15 -2.76 -18.83
N ASP A 177 -6.31 -3.80 -18.66
CA ASP A 177 -6.11 -4.88 -19.67
C ASP A 177 -5.91 -4.31 -21.10
N ALA A 178 -5.08 -3.26 -21.21
CA ALA A 178 -4.90 -2.50 -22.43
C ALA A 178 -4.16 -3.32 -23.50
N HIS A 179 -4.75 -3.45 -24.67
CA HIS A 179 -4.15 -4.05 -25.87
C HIS A 179 -3.68 -3.01 -26.91
N SER A 180 -3.94 -1.72 -26.64
CA SER A 180 -3.53 -0.57 -27.47
C SER A 180 -3.23 0.64 -26.59
N LEU A 181 -2.49 1.63 -27.11
CA LEU A 181 -2.06 2.79 -26.33
C LEU A 181 -3.23 3.66 -25.85
N ASP A 182 -4.31 3.74 -26.60
CA ASP A 182 -5.53 4.48 -26.24
C ASP A 182 -6.30 3.85 -25.10
N GLN A 183 -6.08 2.57 -24.81
CA GLN A 183 -6.70 1.84 -23.68
C GLN A 183 -5.89 1.93 -22.40
N VAL A 184 -4.64 2.39 -22.47
CA VAL A 184 -3.77 2.52 -21.28
C VAL A 184 -4.38 3.50 -20.29
N MET A 185 -4.45 3.11 -19.02
CA MET A 185 -5.07 3.87 -17.93
C MET A 185 -6.58 4.11 -18.11
N GLN A 186 -7.28 3.28 -18.88
CA GLN A 186 -8.73 3.33 -19.02
C GLN A 186 -9.38 2.03 -18.53
N PRO A 187 -9.44 1.80 -17.23
CA PRO A 187 -10.06 0.62 -16.68
C PRO A 187 -11.58 0.64 -16.93
N ALA A 188 -12.16 -0.53 -17.18
CA ALA A 188 -13.60 -0.66 -17.38
C ALA A 188 -14.38 -0.09 -16.18
N LEU A 189 -15.46 0.66 -16.46
CA LEU A 189 -16.32 1.30 -15.46
C LEU A 189 -15.59 2.32 -14.57
N ASP A 190 -14.51 2.93 -15.05
CA ASP A 190 -13.67 3.88 -14.33
C ASP A 190 -13.18 3.34 -12.96
N ARG A 191 -12.95 2.02 -12.89
CA ARG A 191 -12.49 1.33 -11.66
C ARG A 191 -10.99 1.42 -11.52
N PHE A 192 -10.48 2.62 -11.30
CA PHE A 192 -9.06 2.82 -10.98
C PHE A 192 -8.73 2.21 -9.62
N THR A 193 -7.53 1.67 -9.50
CA THR A 193 -7.00 1.24 -8.22
C THR A 193 -6.14 2.33 -7.62
N TRP A 194 -6.55 2.84 -6.47
CA TRP A 194 -5.82 3.84 -5.69
C TRP A 194 -5.13 3.15 -4.53
N ILE A 195 -3.83 3.34 -4.41
CA ILE A 195 -2.99 2.69 -3.40
C ILE A 195 -2.38 3.76 -2.49
N LYS A 196 -2.61 3.60 -1.18
CA LYS A 196 -2.02 4.44 -0.15
C LYS A 196 -0.65 3.89 0.25
N ALA A 197 0.36 4.16 -0.55
CA ALA A 197 1.75 3.76 -0.33
C ALA A 197 2.69 4.60 -1.18
N ASN A 198 3.99 4.51 -0.91
CA ASN A 198 5.01 5.06 -1.79
C ASN A 198 5.03 4.28 -3.12
N PRO A 199 5.34 4.93 -4.26
CA PRO A 199 5.47 4.26 -5.55
C PRO A 199 6.80 3.46 -5.60
N SER A 200 6.81 2.31 -4.95
CA SER A 200 7.94 1.37 -4.87
C SER A 200 7.42 -0.05 -4.67
N PHE A 201 8.26 -1.05 -4.86
CA PHE A 201 7.90 -2.45 -4.61
C PHE A 201 7.53 -2.68 -3.14
N GLU A 202 8.30 -2.11 -2.20
CA GLU A 202 8.01 -2.18 -0.77
C GLU A 202 6.74 -1.39 -0.39
N GLY A 203 6.45 -0.29 -1.08
CA GLY A 203 5.17 0.41 -0.93
C GLY A 203 3.99 -0.47 -1.34
N LEU A 204 4.11 -1.18 -2.47
CA LEU A 204 3.10 -2.15 -2.88
C LEU A 204 2.95 -3.28 -1.85
N ARG A 205 4.03 -3.74 -1.21
CA ARG A 205 3.97 -4.75 -0.15
C ARG A 205 3.06 -4.34 1.02
N GLN A 206 2.97 -3.04 1.32
CA GLN A 206 2.15 -2.55 2.44
C GLN A 206 0.65 -2.84 2.27
N ILE A 207 0.14 -2.99 1.03
CA ILE A 207 -1.26 -3.34 0.82
C ILE A 207 -1.65 -4.73 1.32
N LEU A 208 -0.67 -5.63 1.48
CA LEU A 208 -0.91 -6.99 1.96
C LEU A 208 -1.28 -7.03 3.44
N TYR A 209 -0.81 -6.05 4.22
CA TYR A 209 -1.05 -5.97 5.66
C TYR A 209 -2.39 -5.31 5.98
N GLU A 210 -2.76 -4.27 5.23
CA GLU A 210 -3.95 -3.45 5.47
C GLU A 210 -4.75 -3.26 4.17
N PRO A 211 -5.30 -4.34 3.57
CA PRO A 211 -5.88 -4.29 2.23
C PRO A 211 -7.07 -3.34 2.09
N LEU A 212 -7.87 -3.14 3.15
CA LEU A 212 -9.03 -2.25 3.11
C LEU A 212 -8.66 -0.78 3.25
N ASP A 213 -7.66 -0.49 4.08
CA ASP A 213 -7.27 0.88 4.41
C ASP A 213 -6.29 1.47 3.39
N ARG A 214 -5.63 0.59 2.61
CA ARG A 214 -4.61 0.98 1.64
C ARG A 214 -5.03 0.84 0.18
N VAL A 215 -6.09 0.11 -0.11
CA VAL A 215 -6.57 -0.09 -1.49
C VAL A 215 -7.99 0.40 -1.65
N TRP A 216 -8.19 1.30 -2.57
CA TRP A 216 -9.50 1.78 -2.98
C TRP A 216 -9.69 1.56 -4.50
N ILE A 217 -10.90 1.16 -4.90
CA ILE A 217 -11.26 1.01 -6.32
C ILE A 217 -12.43 1.94 -6.61
N GLY A 218 -12.23 2.84 -7.56
CA GLY A 218 -13.24 3.81 -7.96
C GLY A 218 -12.72 4.84 -8.96
N PRO A 219 -13.59 5.72 -9.47
CA PRO A 219 -13.23 6.72 -10.47
C PRO A 219 -12.30 7.80 -9.91
N ASN A 220 -12.41 8.09 -8.63
CA ASN A 220 -11.60 9.09 -7.92
C ASN A 220 -10.89 8.46 -6.73
N PRO A 221 -9.77 9.04 -6.25
CA PRO A 221 -9.18 8.65 -4.98
C PRO A 221 -10.21 8.85 -3.86
N PRO A 222 -10.11 8.09 -2.75
CA PRO A 222 -10.96 8.33 -1.60
C PRO A 222 -10.81 9.78 -1.14
N GLU A 223 -11.91 10.36 -0.65
CA GLU A 223 -11.90 11.73 -0.15
C GLU A 223 -10.80 11.87 0.90
N GLY A 224 -9.89 12.79 0.65
CA GLY A 224 -8.84 13.17 1.58
C GLY A 224 -9.42 14.05 2.69
N LYS A 225 -8.64 14.23 3.76
CA LYS A 225 -8.95 15.26 4.76
C LYS A 225 -9.01 16.63 4.09
N ASN A 226 -9.87 17.48 4.59
CA ASN A 226 -9.92 18.88 4.12
C ASN A 226 -8.56 19.55 4.28
N GLY A 227 -8.11 20.28 3.25
CA GLY A 227 -6.79 20.88 3.22
C GLY A 227 -6.48 21.78 4.42
N TYR A 228 -7.51 22.41 5.00
CA TYR A 228 -7.38 23.23 6.21
C TYR A 228 -7.09 22.43 7.49
N GLN A 229 -7.26 21.10 7.47
CA GLN A 229 -6.98 20.19 8.60
C GLN A 229 -5.67 19.44 8.45
N VAL A 230 -4.96 19.63 7.34
CA VAL A 230 -3.75 18.89 7.01
C VAL A 230 -2.55 19.83 7.00
N ILE A 231 -1.59 19.58 7.87
CA ILE A 231 -0.29 20.25 7.83
C ILE A 231 0.51 19.61 6.66
N ARG A 232 0.85 20.42 5.67
CA ARG A 232 1.59 19.99 4.49
C ARG A 232 3.08 19.87 4.74
N ARG A 233 3.64 20.91 5.41
CA ARG A 233 5.06 21.00 5.72
C ARG A 233 5.31 22.03 6.80
N VAL A 234 6.46 21.91 7.47
CA VAL A 234 6.90 22.83 8.52
C VAL A 234 8.37 23.17 8.33
N ARG A 235 8.83 24.28 8.89
CA ARG A 235 10.25 24.61 8.92
C ARG A 235 10.62 25.48 10.09
N PHE A 236 11.87 25.33 10.55
CA PHE A 236 12.54 26.32 11.37
C PHE A 236 13.11 27.41 10.48
N LYS A 237 12.97 28.65 10.89
CA LYS A 237 13.68 29.79 10.32
C LYS A 237 14.68 30.27 11.34
N ASP A 238 15.94 30.30 10.95
CA ASP A 238 17.02 30.73 11.81
C ASP A 238 18.13 31.34 10.94
N THR A 239 18.64 32.49 11.34
CA THR A 239 19.78 33.17 10.63
C THR A 239 21.11 32.73 11.19
N CYS A 240 21.16 32.12 12.39
CA CYS A 240 22.38 31.63 13.03
C CYS A 240 22.84 30.29 12.47
N GLY A 241 21.98 29.57 11.75
CA GLY A 241 22.31 28.29 11.12
C GLY A 241 22.27 27.08 12.06
N ASP A 242 21.68 27.23 13.25
CA ASP A 242 21.49 26.13 14.19
C ASP A 242 20.42 25.13 13.72
N PHE A 243 19.48 25.60 12.90
CA PHE A 243 18.45 24.81 12.24
C PHE A 243 18.60 24.88 10.72
N GLY A 244 18.41 23.77 10.04
CA GLY A 244 18.68 23.64 8.60
C GLY A 244 17.83 24.50 7.67
N GLY A 245 16.79 25.17 8.14
CA GLY A 245 15.93 26.07 7.35
C GLY A 245 15.10 25.42 6.23
N ASP A 246 15.32 24.15 5.96
CA ASP A 246 14.61 23.39 4.93
C ASP A 246 13.21 23.02 5.35
N TRP A 247 12.33 22.87 4.34
CA TRP A 247 10.98 22.38 4.58
C TRP A 247 10.97 20.91 4.90
N ILE A 248 10.38 20.55 6.05
CA ILE A 248 10.06 19.17 6.48
C ILE A 248 8.66 18.86 5.98
N TRP A 249 8.57 17.98 5.00
CA TRP A 249 7.29 17.54 4.42
C TRP A 249 6.61 16.51 5.29
N LEU A 250 5.30 16.67 5.50
CA LEU A 250 4.48 15.79 6.30
C LEU A 250 3.47 15.03 5.45
N ASN A 251 3.20 13.78 5.84
CA ASN A 251 2.13 12.99 5.27
C ASN A 251 0.77 13.48 5.82
N PRO A 252 -0.29 13.55 5.01
CA PRO A 252 -1.61 14.02 5.46
C PRO A 252 -2.27 13.17 6.55
N ASN A 253 -1.81 11.95 6.80
CA ASN A 253 -2.41 11.06 7.78
C ASN A 253 -1.53 10.81 9.01
N LEU A 254 -0.48 9.99 8.87
CA LEU A 254 0.39 9.60 9.97
C LEU A 254 1.84 9.94 9.64
N ASN A 255 2.51 10.60 10.58
CA ASN A 255 3.93 10.89 10.53
C ASN A 255 4.61 10.30 11.76
N THR A 256 5.67 9.53 11.55
CA THR A 256 6.50 9.00 12.63
C THR A 256 7.81 9.77 12.69
N ILE A 257 8.10 10.37 13.85
CA ILE A 257 9.35 11.09 14.09
C ILE A 257 10.26 10.20 14.92
N ILE A 258 11.36 9.75 14.32
CA ILE A 258 12.34 8.86 14.95
C ILE A 258 13.68 9.58 15.13
N GLY A 259 14.45 9.16 16.12
CA GLY A 259 15.78 9.73 16.39
C GLY A 259 16.25 9.42 17.81
N GLY A 260 17.54 9.57 18.06
CA GLY A 260 18.17 9.38 19.37
C GLY A 260 17.68 10.36 20.44
N LYS A 261 18.18 10.23 21.65
CA LYS A 261 17.97 11.20 22.74
C LYS A 261 18.55 12.55 22.31
N SER A 262 17.83 13.64 22.62
CA SER A 262 18.22 15.03 22.31
C SER A 262 18.31 15.37 20.80
N SER A 263 17.71 14.59 19.92
CA SER A 263 17.68 14.85 18.46
C SER A 263 16.61 15.85 18.00
N GLY A 264 15.94 16.56 18.90
CA GLY A 264 14.98 17.60 18.55
C GLY A 264 13.53 17.13 18.31
N LYS A 265 13.20 15.82 18.47
CA LYS A 265 11.84 15.28 18.23
C LYS A 265 10.74 16.06 18.97
N SER A 266 10.91 16.21 20.29
CA SER A 266 9.94 16.93 21.14
C SER A 266 9.92 18.43 20.83
N LEU A 267 11.04 18.99 20.41
CA LEU A 267 11.19 20.36 19.97
C LEU A 267 10.32 20.62 18.74
N LEU A 268 10.41 19.76 17.73
CA LEU A 268 9.62 19.88 16.51
C LEU A 268 8.11 19.84 16.81
N LEU A 269 7.65 18.85 17.59
CA LEU A 269 6.24 18.73 17.97
C LEU A 269 5.74 19.92 18.79
N TYR A 270 6.58 20.41 19.72
CA TYR A 270 6.27 21.59 20.53
C TYR A 270 6.08 22.83 19.68
N HIS A 271 6.99 23.09 18.70
CA HIS A 271 6.89 24.27 17.85
C HIS A 271 5.72 24.19 16.87
N ILE A 272 5.39 23.01 16.36
CA ILE A 272 4.16 22.82 15.58
C ILE A 272 2.94 23.22 16.41
N ALA A 273 2.82 22.69 17.63
CA ALA A 273 1.69 22.97 18.50
C ALA A 273 1.63 24.45 18.91
N LYS A 274 2.75 25.03 19.35
CA LYS A 274 2.86 26.43 19.79
C LYS A 274 2.57 27.43 18.67
N THR A 275 2.96 27.08 17.44
CA THR A 275 2.69 27.90 16.27
C THR A 275 1.21 27.90 15.90
N ILE A 276 0.51 26.77 16.09
CA ILE A 276 -0.91 26.64 15.75
C ILE A 276 -1.79 27.18 16.87
N ASP A 277 -1.56 26.76 18.12
CA ASP A 277 -2.34 27.14 19.30
C ASP A 277 -1.43 27.43 20.52
N PRO A 278 -0.89 28.65 20.62
CA PRO A 278 -0.01 29.03 21.74
C PRO A 278 -0.73 29.04 23.07
N GLU A 279 -2.05 29.35 23.10
CA GLU A 279 -2.81 29.38 24.36
C GLU A 279 -2.97 27.99 24.96
N MET A 280 -3.23 26.97 24.12
CA MET A 280 -3.31 25.58 24.55
C MET A 280 -1.96 25.11 25.11
N VAL A 281 -0.85 25.42 24.42
CA VAL A 281 0.50 25.07 24.89
C VAL A 281 0.85 25.82 26.18
N GLY A 282 0.46 27.10 26.31
CA GLY A 282 0.63 27.88 27.52
C GLY A 282 -0.06 27.24 28.72
N ARG A 283 -1.32 26.88 28.61
CA ARG A 283 -2.11 26.19 29.67
C ARG A 283 -1.46 24.85 30.11
N LEU A 284 -0.97 24.07 29.18
CA LEU A 284 -0.27 22.80 29.47
C LEU A 284 1.07 23.00 30.21
N ASN A 285 1.71 24.14 30.02
CA ASN A 285 2.96 24.48 30.69
C ASN A 285 2.75 25.07 32.11
N GLU A 286 1.63 25.75 32.37
CA GLU A 286 1.30 26.32 33.70
C GLU A 286 1.15 25.22 34.76
N ASP A 287 0.61 24.06 34.39
CA ASP A 287 0.46 22.91 35.29
C ASP A 287 1.82 22.23 35.66
N LYS A 288 2.88 22.51 34.94
CA LYS A 288 4.24 22.02 35.24
C LYS A 288 5.07 23.19 35.76
N LYS A 289 5.57 23.08 37.00
CA LYS A 289 6.54 24.00 37.59
C LYS A 289 7.83 24.06 36.76
N GLY A 290 7.84 24.86 35.70
CA GLY A 290 8.94 25.06 34.78
C GLY A 290 8.43 25.18 33.36
N GLN A 291 8.24 26.40 32.88
CA GLN A 291 8.02 26.70 31.47
C GLN A 291 9.17 26.12 30.65
N LEU A 292 8.87 25.30 29.65
CA LEU A 292 9.82 24.97 28.61
C LEU A 292 9.96 26.20 27.70
N THR A 293 10.82 27.12 28.10
CA THR A 293 11.25 28.22 27.24
C THR A 293 12.62 27.85 26.64
N TYR A 294 12.70 27.93 25.35
CA TYR A 294 13.96 27.73 24.66
C TYR A 294 14.59 29.08 24.41
N SER A 295 15.83 29.29 24.87
CA SER A 295 16.53 30.58 24.78
C SER A 295 16.70 31.10 23.34
N PHE A 296 16.70 30.20 22.35
CA PHE A 296 16.75 30.61 20.94
C PHE A 296 15.44 31.22 20.43
N GLU A 297 14.30 31.04 21.14
CA GLU A 297 13.05 31.69 20.77
C GLU A 297 13.07 33.20 21.01
N ASP A 298 13.97 33.67 21.89
CA ASP A 298 14.14 35.10 22.20
C ASP A 298 14.93 35.82 21.06
N ASP A 299 15.59 35.07 20.17
CA ASP A 299 16.25 35.65 19.00
C ASP A 299 15.21 36.24 18.03
N PRO A 300 15.32 37.54 17.70
CA PRO A 300 14.46 38.17 16.71
C PRO A 300 14.46 37.47 15.34
N ALA A 301 15.55 36.80 15.00
CA ALA A 301 15.71 36.12 13.72
C ALA A 301 15.10 34.70 13.69
N PHE A 302 14.89 34.09 14.87
CA PHE A 302 14.24 32.77 14.95
C PHE A 302 12.74 32.87 14.66
N ASP A 303 12.22 31.95 13.85
CA ASP A 303 10.80 31.77 13.61
C ASP A 303 10.49 30.30 13.30
N PHE A 304 9.24 29.91 13.39
CA PHE A 304 8.77 28.59 12.98
C PHE A 304 7.52 28.71 12.12
N GLU A 305 7.50 28.08 10.98
CA GLU A 305 6.39 28.15 10.03
C GLU A 305 5.68 26.80 9.87
N VAL A 306 4.37 26.88 9.78
CA VAL A 306 3.49 25.76 9.45
C VAL A 306 2.70 26.13 8.20
N GLU A 307 2.85 25.34 7.13
CA GLU A 307 2.06 25.46 5.91
C GLU A 307 1.01 24.34 5.86
N TRP A 308 -0.21 24.72 5.65
CA TRP A 308 -1.35 23.83 5.50
C TRP A 308 -1.53 23.39 4.04
N ALA A 309 -2.25 22.28 3.82
CA ALA A 309 -2.48 21.77 2.47
C ALA A 309 -3.39 22.66 1.62
N ASP A 310 -4.15 23.58 2.24
CA ASP A 310 -4.92 24.62 1.55
C ASP A 310 -4.06 25.83 1.10
N GLY A 311 -2.75 25.80 1.36
CA GLY A 311 -1.81 26.86 1.03
C GLY A 311 -1.66 27.96 2.08
N THR A 312 -2.44 27.92 3.17
CA THR A 312 -2.30 28.88 4.27
C THR A 312 -1.02 28.62 5.04
N THR A 313 -0.27 29.67 5.38
CA THR A 313 0.93 29.61 6.23
C THR A 313 0.71 30.39 7.51
N VAL A 314 1.16 29.84 8.62
CA VAL A 314 1.14 30.48 9.94
C VAL A 314 2.55 30.48 10.51
N SER A 315 2.97 31.60 11.09
CA SER A 315 4.28 31.76 11.71
C SER A 315 4.15 31.87 13.22
N LEU A 316 5.16 31.40 13.96
CA LEU A 316 5.23 31.50 15.42
C LEU A 316 5.14 32.96 15.90
N LYS A 317 5.76 33.88 15.14
CA LYS A 317 5.80 35.33 15.43
C LYS A 317 4.61 36.12 14.89
N ASP A 318 3.67 35.48 14.20
CA ASP A 318 2.47 36.14 13.70
C ASP A 318 1.59 36.62 14.84
N SER A 319 1.49 37.95 15.02
CA SER A 319 0.66 38.57 16.06
C SER A 319 -0.81 38.71 15.66
N ALA A 320 -1.13 38.64 14.38
CA ALA A 320 -2.46 38.84 13.81
C ALA A 320 -3.13 37.52 13.40
N ARG A 321 -3.31 36.60 14.34
CA ARG A 321 -3.99 35.32 14.05
C ARG A 321 -5.50 35.55 13.96
N SER A 322 -6.03 35.43 12.77
CA SER A 322 -7.49 35.57 12.55
C SER A 322 -8.29 34.29 12.89
N THR A 323 -7.67 33.12 12.92
CA THR A 323 -8.32 31.83 13.24
C THR A 323 -7.32 30.83 13.80
N THR A 324 -7.56 30.31 15.00
CA THR A 324 -6.88 29.13 15.54
C THR A 324 -7.52 27.87 14.95
N ARG A 325 -6.70 27.03 14.34
CA ARG A 325 -7.16 25.70 13.89
C ARG A 325 -7.07 24.72 15.04
N PRO A 326 -8.05 23.81 15.24
CA PRO A 326 -8.01 22.87 16.34
C PRO A 326 -6.81 21.93 16.20
N ILE A 327 -6.04 21.80 17.28
CA ILE A 327 -4.94 20.85 17.41
C ILE A 327 -4.97 20.23 18.80
N THR A 328 -4.61 18.95 18.90
CA THR A 328 -4.39 18.29 20.18
C THR A 328 -2.90 18.01 20.33
N TYR A 329 -2.27 18.62 21.31
CA TYR A 329 -0.86 18.40 21.63
C TYR A 329 -0.74 17.61 22.94
N VAL A 330 0.00 16.51 22.88
CA VAL A 330 0.27 15.65 24.04
C VAL A 330 1.78 15.68 24.33
N PRO A 331 2.22 16.45 25.33
CA PRO A 331 3.64 16.51 25.69
C PRO A 331 4.15 15.16 26.20
N GLN A 332 5.46 14.97 26.13
CA GLN A 332 6.11 13.80 26.72
C GLN A 332 5.79 13.70 28.22
N MET A 333 5.49 12.48 28.69
CA MET A 333 5.08 12.19 30.07
C MET A 333 3.69 12.73 30.50
N TYR A 334 3.00 13.49 29.65
CA TYR A 334 1.68 14.02 29.99
C TYR A 334 0.65 12.92 30.24
N ILE A 335 0.62 11.90 29.40
CA ILE A 335 -0.28 10.73 29.58
C ILE A 335 -0.01 10.03 30.92
N ASN A 336 1.26 9.85 31.28
CA ASN A 336 1.61 9.24 32.56
C ASN A 336 1.13 10.10 33.75
N SER A 337 1.33 11.42 33.67
CA SER A 337 0.83 12.35 34.66
C SER A 337 -0.69 12.36 34.78
N LEU A 338 -1.41 12.25 33.66
CA LEU A 338 -2.87 12.14 33.67
C LEU A 338 -3.31 10.82 34.30
N ALA A 339 -2.68 9.71 33.95
CA ALA A 339 -3.01 8.39 34.48
C ALA A 339 -2.79 8.27 35.97
N GLU A 340 -1.75 8.94 36.50
CA GLU A 340 -1.38 8.92 37.93
C GLU A 340 -2.22 9.89 38.76
N ASN A 341 -2.54 11.08 38.25
CA ASN A 341 -3.09 12.18 39.03
C ASN A 341 -4.47 12.67 38.58
N ARG A 342 -4.89 12.43 37.33
CA ARG A 342 -6.09 13.01 36.72
C ARG A 342 -6.76 12.04 35.74
N ARG A 343 -7.27 10.95 36.28
CA ARG A 343 -7.89 9.89 35.47
C ARG A 343 -9.06 10.39 34.62
N ASP A 344 -9.86 11.30 35.17
CA ASP A 344 -11.00 11.91 34.48
C ASP A 344 -10.60 12.74 33.24
N GLU A 345 -9.43 13.38 33.29
CA GLU A 345 -8.89 14.12 32.13
C GLU A 345 -8.34 13.19 31.05
N LEU A 346 -7.78 12.04 31.44
CA LEU A 346 -7.36 11.02 30.52
C LEU A 346 -8.56 10.42 29.77
N ASP A 347 -9.61 10.11 30.50
CA ASP A 347 -10.85 9.58 29.93
C ASP A 347 -11.48 10.58 28.95
N ARG A 348 -11.55 11.86 29.30
CA ARG A 348 -12.02 12.93 28.39
C ARG A 348 -11.13 13.08 27.15
N LEU A 349 -9.81 12.95 27.26
CA LEU A 349 -8.90 13.00 26.12
C LEU A 349 -9.15 11.83 25.18
N ILE A 350 -9.34 10.62 25.72
CA ILE A 350 -9.63 9.40 24.97
C ILE A 350 -11.01 9.55 24.29
N GLU A 351 -12.06 9.93 25.04
CA GLU A 351 -13.40 10.13 24.52
C GLU A 351 -13.42 11.15 23.38
N ARG A 352 -12.78 12.31 23.56
CA ARG A 352 -12.70 13.34 22.53
C ARG A 352 -12.01 12.82 21.27
N THR A 353 -10.91 12.09 21.41
CA THR A 353 -10.17 11.54 20.29
C THR A 353 -10.99 10.47 19.54
N ILE A 354 -11.76 9.66 20.26
CA ILE A 354 -12.65 8.65 19.67
C ILE A 354 -13.83 9.34 18.97
N ILE A 355 -14.49 10.31 19.61
CA ILE A 355 -15.64 11.02 19.05
C ILE A 355 -15.27 11.80 17.78
N GLU A 356 -14.09 12.42 17.75
CA GLU A 356 -13.61 13.18 16.60
C GLU A 356 -13.28 12.29 15.39
N ASN A 357 -12.94 11.01 15.59
CA ASN A 357 -12.46 10.13 14.54
C ASN A 357 -13.45 9.03 14.11
N TYR A 358 -14.49 8.76 14.88
CA TYR A 358 -15.45 7.69 14.60
C TYR A 358 -16.89 8.19 14.68
N GLU A 359 -17.51 8.42 13.53
CA GLU A 359 -18.92 8.87 13.46
C GLU A 359 -19.90 7.90 14.15
N GLU A 360 -19.62 6.59 14.11
CA GLU A 360 -20.44 5.57 14.79
C GLU A 360 -20.46 5.75 16.32
N PHE A 361 -19.37 6.22 16.91
CA PHE A 361 -19.29 6.51 18.35
C PHE A 361 -20.07 7.78 18.73
N ARG A 362 -20.13 8.75 17.81
CA ARG A 362 -20.88 10.00 17.99
C ARG A 362 -22.39 9.78 18.12
N MET A 363 -22.91 8.72 17.49
CA MET A 363 -24.34 8.36 17.51
C MET A 363 -24.73 7.53 18.74
N SER A 364 -23.76 7.00 19.51
CA SER A 364 -24.01 6.14 20.67
C SER A 364 -23.97 6.87 22.02
N ILE A 365 -23.57 8.14 22.06
CA ILE A 365 -23.51 8.94 23.29
C ILE A 365 -24.83 9.67 23.49
N PRO A 366 -25.55 9.46 24.60
CA PRO A 366 -26.74 10.26 24.93
C PRO A 366 -26.35 11.74 25.04
N ILE A 367 -27.04 12.58 24.31
CA ILE A 367 -26.93 14.04 24.47
C ILE A 367 -27.64 14.37 25.80
N GLU A 368 -26.88 14.64 26.87
CA GLU A 368 -27.39 15.26 28.09
C GLU A 368 -27.55 16.78 27.88
#